data_511842e6837b6240ef2f1edee87d1fe3
#
_entry.id   511842e6837b6240ef2f1edee87d1fe3
#
_cell.length_a   1.000
_cell.length_b   1.000
_cell.length_c   1.000
_cell.angle_alpha   90.00
_cell.angle_beta   90.00
_cell.angle_gamma   90.00
#
_symmetry.space_group_name_H-M   'P 1'
#
loop_
_entity.id
_entity.type
_entity.pdbx_description
1 polymer ?
#
loop_
_entity_poly.entity_id
_entity_poly.type
_entity_poly.pdbx_seq_one_letter_code
_entity_poly.pdbx_strand_id
1 'polypeptide(L)'
;MSEDLSYIIDGGAVQGATTYLASPGGVLHHGHMAVLPAGYRSVDEMLAEEVFYVAHRGGSANWPELSMRAFTNAAWWGAGALEVSLNRTTDGVWYGLHDQTLDRTSGTNNLAGNTLTWAQVQQYQINGAEPYMRWEQLVEAYAHTHVFFVDPKYRQSTHRTEFLSMVENDIGTDRAVIKYSGTALGLAADAESRGFHRWGYYYQGEYDSGVMASTQSAWSILGMAYNASAPAWAAVMGYGKPVMGHIVATPAQATTALSRGAHGLMVSGVLSIIPPKLPWPS
;
A
#
# COMPACT_ATOMS: atom_id res chain seq x y z
N MET A 1 -9.02 -7.91 -34.87
CA MET A 1 -9.16 -6.53 -34.38
C MET A 1 -9.05 -6.63 -32.87
N SER A 2 -7.89 -6.31 -32.34
CA SER A 2 -7.69 -6.23 -30.89
C SER A 2 -8.26 -4.89 -30.44
N GLU A 3 -9.42 -4.91 -29.81
CA GLU A 3 -9.90 -3.71 -29.13
C GLU A 3 -9.04 -3.53 -27.88
N ASP A 4 -8.40 -2.39 -27.83
CA ASP A 4 -7.60 -1.91 -26.71
C ASP A 4 -8.59 -1.54 -25.59
N LEU A 5 -8.81 -2.48 -24.67
CA LEU A 5 -9.72 -2.30 -23.55
C LEU A 5 -8.99 -1.53 -22.44
N SER A 6 -8.98 -0.22 -22.56
CA SER A 6 -8.60 0.67 -21.48
C SER A 6 -9.60 0.53 -20.33
N TYR A 7 -9.08 0.34 -19.13
CA TYR A 7 -9.78 0.14 -17.86
C TYR A 7 -10.99 1.04 -17.66
N ILE A 8 -12.12 0.42 -17.36
CA ILE A 8 -13.18 1.05 -16.58
C ILE A 8 -13.44 0.14 -15.41
N ILE A 9 -12.86 0.44 -14.26
CA ILE A 9 -13.32 -0.10 -12.99
C ILE A 9 -14.38 0.87 -12.50
N ASP A 10 -15.63 0.53 -12.70
CA ASP A 10 -16.73 1.28 -12.10
C ASP A 10 -16.82 0.85 -10.62
N GLY A 11 -16.32 1.68 -9.72
CA GLY A 11 -16.27 1.49 -8.26
C GLY A 11 -17.60 1.74 -7.56
N GLY A 12 -18.70 1.67 -8.25
CA GLY A 12 -20.05 1.77 -7.70
C GLY A 12 -20.82 0.46 -7.84
N ALA A 13 -21.81 0.24 -7.02
CA ALA A 13 -22.72 -0.89 -7.08
C ALA A 13 -23.17 -1.13 -8.53
N VAL A 14 -22.70 -2.24 -9.11
CA VAL A 14 -22.91 -2.55 -10.53
C VAL A 14 -24.37 -2.88 -10.77
N GLN A 15 -25.11 -1.97 -11.35
CA GLN A 15 -26.30 -2.30 -12.11
C GLN A 15 -25.90 -2.37 -13.59
N GLY A 16 -25.59 -3.59 -14.08
CA GLY A 16 -25.56 -3.90 -15.50
C GLY A 16 -24.30 -3.62 -16.28
N ALA A 17 -23.15 -3.36 -15.64
CA ALA A 17 -21.89 -3.18 -16.35
C ALA A 17 -21.13 -4.51 -16.52
N THR A 18 -20.52 -4.71 -17.67
CA THR A 18 -19.62 -5.84 -17.93
C THR A 18 -18.28 -5.56 -17.23
N THR A 19 -17.97 -6.32 -16.20
CA THR A 19 -16.70 -6.15 -15.47
C THR A 19 -15.61 -6.96 -16.16
N TYR A 20 -14.48 -6.34 -16.45
CA TYR A 20 -13.32 -6.97 -17.05
C TYR A 20 -12.28 -7.28 -15.97
N LEU A 21 -11.71 -8.46 -16.02
CA LEU A 21 -10.70 -8.94 -15.08
C LEU A 21 -9.36 -9.09 -15.78
N ALA A 22 -8.32 -8.53 -15.20
CA ALA A 22 -6.97 -8.70 -15.69
C ALA A 22 -6.37 -10.04 -15.20
N SER A 23 -5.87 -10.86 -16.12
CA SER A 23 -5.07 -12.05 -15.81
C SER A 23 -3.61 -11.68 -15.47
N PRO A 24 -2.80 -12.61 -14.91
CA PRO A 24 -1.37 -12.34 -14.63
C PRO A 24 -0.57 -11.89 -15.85
N GLY A 25 -1.00 -12.23 -17.04
CA GLY A 25 -0.40 -11.81 -18.31
C GLY A 25 -0.93 -10.48 -18.86
N GLY A 26 -1.86 -9.79 -18.16
CA GLY A 26 -2.51 -8.57 -18.65
C GLY A 26 -3.56 -8.81 -19.73
N VAL A 27 -4.02 -10.05 -19.90
CA VAL A 27 -5.09 -10.39 -20.87
C VAL A 27 -6.43 -10.27 -20.16
N LEU A 28 -7.38 -9.60 -20.80
CA LEU A 28 -8.76 -9.48 -20.32
C LEU A 28 -9.59 -10.63 -20.88
N HIS A 29 -10.33 -11.32 -20.01
CA HIS A 29 -11.26 -12.37 -20.43
C HIS A 29 -12.69 -11.85 -20.46
N HIS A 30 -13.38 -12.05 -21.58
CA HIS A 30 -14.79 -11.79 -21.75
C HIS A 30 -15.64 -12.91 -21.11
N GLY A 31 -16.62 -12.56 -20.30
CA GLY A 31 -17.76 -13.44 -20.11
C GLY A 31 -18.17 -13.87 -18.71
N HIS A 32 -17.48 -13.49 -17.64
CA HIS A 32 -17.98 -13.70 -16.28
C HIS A 32 -17.92 -12.41 -15.47
N MET A 33 -19.07 -11.98 -14.94
CA MET A 33 -19.12 -10.97 -13.88
C MET A 33 -18.55 -11.59 -12.61
N ALA A 34 -17.25 -11.46 -12.38
CA ALA A 34 -16.69 -11.74 -11.07
C ALA A 34 -16.64 -10.43 -10.30
N VAL A 35 -17.38 -10.35 -9.22
CA VAL A 35 -17.25 -9.27 -8.24
C VAL A 35 -15.86 -9.40 -7.65
N LEU A 36 -15.07 -8.32 -7.68
CA LEU A 36 -13.78 -8.28 -6.97
C LEU A 36 -14.01 -8.67 -5.51
N PRO A 37 -13.15 -9.50 -4.91
CA PRO A 37 -13.27 -9.81 -3.50
C PRO A 37 -13.25 -8.51 -2.72
N ALA A 38 -14.24 -8.29 -1.88
CA ALA A 38 -14.22 -7.18 -0.96
C ALA A 38 -13.03 -7.34 -0.02
N GLY A 39 -12.30 -6.25 0.19
CA GLY A 39 -11.28 -6.13 1.22
C GLY A 39 -11.92 -5.93 2.60
N TYR A 40 -11.16 -5.36 3.52
CA TYR A 40 -11.67 -4.99 4.84
C TYR A 40 -12.50 -3.70 4.73
N ARG A 41 -13.63 -3.66 5.45
CA ARG A 41 -14.52 -2.48 5.48
C ARG A 41 -13.99 -1.36 6.37
N SER A 42 -13.12 -1.72 7.35
CA SER A 42 -12.47 -0.76 8.23
C SER A 42 -11.12 -1.31 8.73
N VAL A 43 -10.31 -0.42 9.29
CA VAL A 43 -9.05 -0.80 9.95
C VAL A 43 -9.32 -1.69 11.17
N ASP A 44 -10.39 -1.42 11.93
CA ASP A 44 -10.76 -2.24 13.09
C ASP A 44 -11.16 -3.65 12.67
N GLU A 45 -11.92 -3.81 11.57
CA GLU A 45 -12.23 -5.14 11.01
C GLU A 45 -10.94 -5.87 10.59
N MET A 46 -10.02 -5.18 9.94
CA MET A 46 -8.72 -5.76 9.57
C MET A 46 -7.91 -6.21 10.79
N LEU A 47 -7.88 -5.38 11.84
CA LEU A 47 -7.13 -5.68 13.06
C LEU A 47 -7.76 -6.80 13.90
N ALA A 48 -9.03 -7.13 13.68
CA ALA A 48 -9.72 -8.25 14.32
C ALA A 48 -9.41 -9.61 13.70
N GLU A 49 -8.78 -9.65 12.52
CA GLU A 49 -8.33 -10.89 11.90
C GLU A 49 -7.16 -11.51 12.69
N GLU A 50 -7.10 -12.85 12.71
CA GLU A 50 -5.96 -13.56 13.32
C GLU A 50 -4.65 -13.19 12.61
N VAL A 51 -4.68 -13.12 11.28
CA VAL A 51 -3.58 -12.62 10.44
C VAL A 51 -4.14 -11.83 9.28
N PHE A 52 -3.71 -10.59 9.14
CA PHE A 52 -4.10 -9.76 7.99
C PHE A 52 -2.90 -9.50 7.05
N TYR A 53 -3.24 -9.23 5.79
CA TYR A 53 -2.26 -9.01 4.73
C TYR A 53 -2.48 -7.67 4.04
N VAL A 54 -1.37 -6.94 3.83
CA VAL A 54 -1.36 -5.65 3.11
C VAL A 54 -0.48 -5.79 1.88
N ALA A 55 -1.01 -5.53 0.69
CA ALA A 55 -0.25 -5.60 -0.56
C ALA A 55 0.69 -4.39 -0.68
N HIS A 56 1.99 -4.59 -0.43
CA HIS A 56 3.03 -3.56 -0.49
C HIS A 56 3.20 -3.04 -1.92
N ARG A 57 2.85 -1.77 -2.16
CA ARG A 57 2.87 -1.12 -3.48
C ARG A 57 2.09 -1.91 -4.55
N GLY A 58 0.98 -2.54 -4.14
CA GLY A 58 0.20 -3.39 -5.01
C GLY A 58 0.81 -4.77 -5.30
N GLY A 59 1.81 -5.23 -4.55
CA GLY A 59 2.49 -6.51 -4.77
C GLY A 59 3.72 -6.40 -5.65
N SER A 60 4.66 -5.56 -5.25
CA SER A 60 5.85 -5.14 -6.01
C SER A 60 6.82 -6.24 -6.42
N ALA A 61 6.73 -7.45 -5.84
CA ALA A 61 7.51 -8.61 -6.30
C ALA A 61 6.84 -9.38 -7.45
N ASN A 62 5.56 -9.11 -7.72
CA ASN A 62 4.79 -9.79 -8.76
C ASN A 62 4.47 -8.90 -9.96
N TRP A 63 4.27 -7.59 -9.73
CA TRP A 63 3.82 -6.63 -10.74
C TRP A 63 4.60 -5.31 -10.64
N PRO A 64 4.58 -4.47 -11.69
CA PRO A 64 5.14 -3.13 -11.63
C PRO A 64 4.52 -2.32 -10.48
N GLU A 65 5.36 -1.98 -9.50
CA GLU A 65 4.90 -1.34 -8.26
C GLU A 65 4.11 -0.06 -8.52
N LEU A 66 3.08 0.20 -7.68
CA LEU A 66 2.31 1.44 -7.70
C LEU A 66 1.61 1.72 -9.05
N SER A 67 1.42 0.70 -9.89
CA SER A 67 0.57 0.78 -11.08
C SER A 67 -0.87 0.34 -10.75
N MET A 68 -1.85 0.86 -11.48
CA MET A 68 -3.25 0.39 -11.35
C MET A 68 -3.36 -1.11 -11.57
N ARG A 69 -2.57 -1.66 -12.51
CA ARG A 69 -2.49 -3.11 -12.73
C ARG A 69 -2.05 -3.88 -11.49
N ALA A 70 -1.04 -3.39 -10.76
CA ALA A 70 -0.58 -4.05 -9.54
C ALA A 70 -1.69 -4.09 -8.49
N PHE A 71 -2.37 -2.97 -8.26
CA PHE A 71 -3.47 -2.90 -7.29
C PHE A 71 -4.66 -3.76 -7.70
N THR A 72 -5.04 -3.74 -8.98
CA THR A 72 -6.12 -4.59 -9.50
C THR A 72 -5.82 -6.07 -9.30
N ASN A 73 -4.62 -6.50 -9.65
CA ASN A 73 -4.22 -7.89 -9.48
C ASN A 73 -4.12 -8.29 -7.99
N ALA A 74 -3.62 -7.42 -7.12
CA ALA A 74 -3.56 -7.70 -5.69
C ALA A 74 -4.96 -7.82 -5.06
N ALA A 75 -5.86 -6.90 -5.37
CA ALA A 75 -7.25 -6.94 -4.91
C ALA A 75 -7.99 -8.18 -5.44
N TRP A 76 -7.81 -8.49 -6.74
CA TRP A 76 -8.36 -9.71 -7.34
C TRP A 76 -7.87 -10.98 -6.66
N TRP A 77 -6.57 -11.06 -6.34
CA TRP A 77 -6.00 -12.21 -5.64
C TRP A 77 -6.55 -12.38 -4.23
N GLY A 78 -7.00 -11.30 -3.61
CA GLY A 78 -7.61 -11.35 -2.28
C GLY A 78 -6.90 -10.52 -1.21
N ALA A 79 -6.02 -9.60 -1.60
CA ALA A 79 -5.45 -8.65 -0.66
C ALA A 79 -6.57 -7.77 -0.09
N GLY A 80 -6.81 -7.85 1.22
CA GLY A 80 -7.87 -7.08 1.89
C GLY A 80 -7.49 -5.63 2.17
N ALA A 81 -6.20 -5.32 2.15
CA ALA A 81 -5.66 -3.98 2.32
C ALA A 81 -4.54 -3.70 1.31
N LEU A 82 -4.43 -2.44 0.89
CA LEU A 82 -3.51 -1.97 -0.13
C LEU A 82 -2.56 -0.93 0.45
N GLU A 83 -1.27 -1.04 0.16
CA GLU A 83 -0.31 0.00 0.55
C GLU A 83 0.11 0.80 -0.66
N VAL A 84 0.05 2.14 -0.51
CA VAL A 84 0.43 3.09 -1.53
C VAL A 84 1.42 4.11 -1.00
N SER A 85 2.51 4.30 -1.74
CA SER A 85 3.48 5.37 -1.51
C SER A 85 3.19 6.53 -2.47
N LEU A 86 2.98 7.72 -1.94
CA LEU A 86 2.59 8.89 -2.71
C LEU A 86 3.69 9.96 -2.74
N ASN A 87 3.99 10.43 -3.92
CA ASN A 87 4.75 11.65 -4.17
C ASN A 87 3.80 12.73 -4.73
N ARG A 88 4.27 13.97 -4.83
CA ARG A 88 3.46 15.12 -5.24
C ARG A 88 4.17 15.92 -6.33
N THR A 89 3.47 16.21 -7.41
CA THR A 89 3.97 17.06 -8.50
C THR A 89 3.98 18.54 -8.13
N THR A 90 4.65 19.37 -8.93
CA THR A 90 4.68 20.84 -8.73
C THR A 90 3.32 21.51 -8.89
N ASP A 91 2.46 20.93 -9.71
CA ASP A 91 1.07 21.38 -9.94
C ASP A 91 0.04 20.70 -9.02
N GLY A 92 0.49 20.01 -7.98
CA GLY A 92 -0.36 19.58 -6.87
C GLY A 92 -0.96 18.18 -7.00
N VAL A 93 -0.61 17.41 -8.00
CA VAL A 93 -1.15 16.05 -8.19
C VAL A 93 -0.40 15.06 -7.31
N TRP A 94 -1.11 14.31 -6.48
CA TRP A 94 -0.57 13.18 -5.73
C TRP A 94 -0.59 11.91 -6.59
N TYR A 95 0.53 11.18 -6.63
CA TYR A 95 0.70 10.04 -7.51
C TYR A 95 1.60 8.96 -6.93
N GLY A 96 1.49 7.76 -7.45
CA GLY A 96 2.23 6.59 -6.99
C GLY A 96 3.72 6.66 -7.34
N LEU A 97 4.57 7.03 -6.38
CA LEU A 97 6.03 6.96 -6.50
C LEU A 97 6.65 6.79 -5.10
N HIS A 98 7.44 5.74 -4.92
CA HIS A 98 8.11 5.48 -3.65
C HIS A 98 9.38 6.31 -3.45
N ASP A 99 10.22 6.38 -4.46
CA ASP A 99 11.54 7.02 -4.37
C ASP A 99 11.45 8.54 -4.57
N GLN A 100 12.52 9.26 -4.30
CA GLN A 100 12.58 10.70 -4.60
C GLN A 100 12.65 10.96 -6.11
N THR A 101 13.20 10.00 -6.88
CA THR A 101 13.40 10.09 -8.32
C THR A 101 12.62 8.99 -9.06
N LEU A 102 12.39 9.19 -10.35
CA LEU A 102 11.79 8.20 -11.24
C LEU A 102 12.80 7.12 -11.69
N ASP A 103 14.08 7.24 -11.32
CA ASP A 103 15.18 6.51 -11.92
C ASP A 103 15.02 4.99 -11.87
N ARG A 104 14.68 4.45 -10.70
CA ARG A 104 14.55 2.99 -10.52
C ARG A 104 13.37 2.42 -11.29
N THR A 105 12.28 3.17 -11.39
CA THR A 105 11.04 2.69 -12.02
C THR A 105 10.95 3.02 -13.51
N SER A 106 11.62 4.07 -13.97
CA SER A 106 11.52 4.53 -15.37
C SER A 106 12.86 4.61 -16.10
N GLY A 107 13.97 4.20 -15.48
CA GLY A 107 15.28 4.23 -16.09
C GLY A 107 15.82 5.63 -16.40
N THR A 108 15.30 6.65 -15.74
CA THR A 108 15.80 8.03 -15.85
C THR A 108 17.11 8.19 -15.07
N ASN A 109 17.71 9.37 -15.12
CA ASN A 109 18.94 9.67 -14.42
C ASN A 109 18.77 10.95 -13.59
N ASN A 110 18.69 10.79 -12.26
CA ASN A 110 18.56 11.86 -11.27
C ASN A 110 17.34 12.77 -11.50
N LEU A 111 16.22 12.20 -11.97
CA LEU A 111 14.98 12.94 -12.22
C LEU A 111 14.07 12.92 -11.00
N ALA A 112 14.07 14.02 -10.25
CA ALA A 112 13.27 14.13 -9.03
C ALA A 112 11.77 14.27 -9.36
N GLY A 113 10.95 13.37 -8.81
CA GLY A 113 9.52 13.29 -9.11
C GLY A 113 8.73 14.53 -8.68
N ASN A 114 9.15 15.19 -7.59
CA ASN A 114 8.50 16.38 -7.06
C ASN A 114 8.90 17.69 -7.76
N THR A 115 9.72 17.63 -8.79
CA THR A 115 10.07 18.79 -9.63
C THR A 115 9.31 18.83 -10.95
N LEU A 116 8.51 17.81 -11.22
CA LEU A 116 7.73 17.65 -12.44
C LEU A 116 6.27 18.09 -12.24
N THR A 117 5.65 18.55 -13.31
CA THR A 117 4.19 18.63 -13.41
C THR A 117 3.62 17.25 -13.71
N TRP A 118 2.31 17.06 -13.49
CA TRP A 118 1.66 15.80 -13.85
C TRP A 118 1.79 15.47 -15.36
N ALA A 119 1.62 16.46 -16.22
CA ALA A 119 1.81 16.28 -17.65
C ALA A 119 3.23 15.80 -18.04
N GLN A 120 4.25 16.18 -17.26
CA GLN A 120 5.60 15.67 -17.45
C GLN A 120 5.77 14.25 -16.92
N VAL A 121 5.19 13.92 -15.75
CA VAL A 121 5.22 12.56 -15.20
C VAL A 121 4.59 11.54 -16.16
N GLN A 122 3.50 11.91 -16.82
CA GLN A 122 2.79 11.05 -17.79
C GLN A 122 3.63 10.70 -19.05
N GLN A 123 4.76 11.34 -19.27
CA GLN A 123 5.68 10.99 -20.36
C GLN A 123 6.56 9.77 -20.03
N TYR A 124 6.54 9.32 -18.78
CA TYR A 124 7.33 8.19 -18.30
C TYR A 124 6.45 7.00 -17.98
N GLN A 125 7.03 5.82 -18.00
CA GLN A 125 6.35 4.56 -17.68
C GLN A 125 7.13 3.78 -16.62
N ILE A 126 6.42 3.10 -15.75
CA ILE A 126 6.99 2.18 -14.77
C ILE A 126 7.43 0.92 -15.52
N ASN A 127 8.71 0.58 -15.44
CA ASN A 127 9.32 -0.59 -16.11
C ASN A 127 9.04 -0.64 -17.63
N GLY A 128 8.88 0.53 -18.27
CA GLY A 128 8.64 0.64 -19.71
C GLY A 128 7.27 0.16 -20.20
N ALA A 129 6.32 -0.08 -19.29
CA ALA A 129 5.03 -0.68 -19.65
C ALA A 129 3.83 0.01 -18.99
N GLU A 130 3.89 0.33 -17.69
CA GLU A 130 2.74 0.82 -16.95
C GLU A 130 2.79 2.34 -16.75
N PRO A 131 1.69 3.07 -16.93
CA PRO A 131 1.63 4.49 -16.60
C PRO A 131 1.73 4.70 -15.08
N TYR A 132 2.26 5.84 -14.65
CA TYR A 132 2.08 6.30 -13.29
C TYR A 132 0.61 6.55 -13.01
N MET A 133 0.11 6.13 -11.85
CA MET A 133 -1.27 6.36 -11.44
C MET A 133 -1.38 7.58 -10.52
N ARG A 134 -2.49 8.30 -10.61
CA ARG A 134 -2.87 9.31 -9.64
C ARG A 134 -3.56 8.67 -8.43
N TRP A 135 -3.48 9.36 -7.29
CA TRP A 135 -4.20 8.96 -6.09
C TRP A 135 -5.70 8.79 -6.34
N GLU A 136 -6.32 9.74 -7.03
CA GLU A 136 -7.75 9.72 -7.32
C GLU A 136 -8.20 8.48 -8.09
N GLN A 137 -7.36 7.93 -8.97
CA GLN A 137 -7.69 6.69 -9.70
C GLN A 137 -7.76 5.49 -8.76
N LEU A 138 -6.87 5.43 -7.77
CA LEU A 138 -6.87 4.37 -6.77
C LEU A 138 -8.07 4.50 -5.82
N VAL A 139 -8.39 5.73 -5.40
CA VAL A 139 -9.56 6.06 -4.57
C VAL A 139 -10.85 5.66 -5.28
N GLU A 140 -11.03 6.09 -6.53
CA GLU A 140 -12.20 5.75 -7.33
C GLU A 140 -12.43 4.24 -7.42
N ALA A 141 -11.35 3.48 -7.57
CA ALA A 141 -11.43 2.03 -7.71
C ALA A 141 -11.70 1.29 -6.39
N TYR A 142 -11.15 1.75 -5.25
CA TYR A 142 -11.03 0.90 -4.05
C TYR A 142 -11.45 1.56 -2.74
N ALA A 143 -11.76 2.87 -2.67
CA ALA A 143 -12.06 3.56 -1.41
C ALA A 143 -13.21 2.94 -0.60
N HIS A 144 -14.18 2.31 -1.28
CA HIS A 144 -15.34 1.71 -0.64
C HIS A 144 -15.17 0.22 -0.30
N THR A 145 -14.07 -0.41 -0.72
CA THR A 145 -13.92 -1.87 -0.66
C THR A 145 -12.66 -2.33 0.06
N HIS A 146 -11.66 -1.46 0.27
CA HIS A 146 -10.38 -1.83 0.85
C HIS A 146 -9.92 -0.84 1.92
N VAL A 147 -9.08 -1.32 2.83
CA VAL A 147 -8.27 -0.49 3.73
C VAL A 147 -6.99 -0.06 3.02
N PHE A 148 -6.55 1.16 3.29
CA PHE A 148 -5.33 1.72 2.71
C PHE A 148 -4.27 2.01 3.76
N PHE A 149 -3.04 1.61 3.47
CA PHE A 149 -1.84 2.09 4.15
C PHE A 149 -1.20 3.17 3.29
N VAL A 150 -1.29 4.43 3.68
CA VAL A 150 -0.87 5.57 2.86
C VAL A 150 0.42 6.15 3.38
N ASP A 151 1.48 6.13 2.55
CA ASP A 151 2.84 6.53 2.89
C ASP A 151 3.22 7.82 2.13
N PRO A 152 3.28 8.99 2.78
CA PRO A 152 3.66 10.24 2.12
C PRO A 152 5.17 10.29 1.88
N LYS A 153 5.62 10.14 0.65
CA LYS A 153 7.02 10.27 0.27
C LYS A 153 7.46 11.73 0.08
N TYR A 154 6.51 12.62 -0.11
CA TYR A 154 6.76 14.05 -0.15
C TYR A 154 6.87 14.61 1.28
N ARG A 155 8.12 14.82 1.72
CA ARG A 155 8.45 15.09 3.14
C ARG A 155 8.32 16.55 3.59
N GLN A 156 7.92 17.47 2.72
CA GLN A 156 7.82 18.87 3.16
C GLN A 156 6.66 19.05 4.14
N SER A 157 6.96 19.60 5.30
CA SER A 157 5.97 19.85 6.35
C SER A 157 4.80 20.72 5.89
N THR A 158 5.01 21.55 4.89
CA THR A 158 3.98 22.40 4.27
C THR A 158 2.86 21.64 3.60
N HIS A 159 3.09 20.40 3.13
CA HIS A 159 2.08 19.58 2.47
C HIS A 159 1.49 18.49 3.36
N ARG A 160 1.93 18.38 4.61
CA ARG A 160 1.43 17.34 5.53
C ARG A 160 -0.04 17.52 5.84
N THR A 161 -0.48 18.75 6.09
CA THR A 161 -1.89 19.07 6.31
C THR A 161 -2.73 18.79 5.08
N GLU A 162 -2.27 19.20 3.90
CA GLU A 162 -2.91 18.90 2.61
C GLU A 162 -3.06 17.40 2.41
N PHE A 163 -1.97 16.64 2.59
CA PHE A 163 -1.97 15.18 2.48
C PHE A 163 -2.99 14.52 3.42
N LEU A 164 -2.96 14.85 4.71
CA LEU A 164 -3.89 14.26 5.67
C LEU A 164 -5.34 14.65 5.37
N SER A 165 -5.60 15.90 4.95
CA SER A 165 -6.95 16.31 4.57
C SER A 165 -7.44 15.60 3.30
N MET A 166 -6.57 15.37 2.32
CA MET A 166 -6.89 14.59 1.14
C MET A 166 -7.30 13.16 1.52
N VAL A 167 -6.47 12.45 2.29
CA VAL A 167 -6.76 11.08 2.70
C VAL A 167 -8.05 10.99 3.53
N GLU A 168 -8.26 11.94 4.46
CA GLU A 168 -9.46 12.01 5.28
C GLU A 168 -10.75 12.20 4.46
N ASN A 169 -10.69 13.12 3.49
CA ASN A 169 -11.85 13.43 2.64
C ASN A 169 -12.16 12.31 1.65
N ASP A 170 -11.14 11.64 1.11
CA ASP A 170 -11.29 10.71 0.01
C ASP A 170 -11.66 9.29 0.49
N ILE A 171 -11.11 8.84 1.62
CA ILE A 171 -11.32 7.46 2.10
C ILE A 171 -11.77 7.36 3.57
N GLY A 172 -11.68 8.44 4.33
CA GLY A 172 -12.02 8.45 5.75
C GLY A 172 -10.93 7.90 6.67
N THR A 173 -11.03 8.19 7.96
CA THR A 173 -10.07 7.76 8.96
C THR A 173 -10.24 6.30 9.37
N ASP A 174 -11.42 5.74 9.19
CA ASP A 174 -11.78 4.36 9.48
C ASP A 174 -11.20 3.35 8.46
N ARG A 175 -10.83 3.80 7.26
CA ARG A 175 -10.24 2.96 6.19
C ARG A 175 -8.78 3.28 5.88
N ALA A 176 -8.23 4.30 6.53
CA ALA A 176 -6.86 4.74 6.30
C ALA A 176 -5.96 4.46 7.49
N VAL A 177 -4.77 3.92 7.21
CA VAL A 177 -3.63 3.85 8.12
C VAL A 177 -2.53 4.75 7.56
N ILE A 178 -2.15 5.78 8.29
CA ILE A 178 -1.01 6.63 7.92
C ILE A 178 0.28 5.88 8.25
N LYS A 179 1.08 5.61 7.23
CA LYS A 179 2.30 4.79 7.31
C LYS A 179 3.54 5.68 7.21
N TYR A 180 4.50 5.46 8.08
CA TYR A 180 5.85 6.02 7.93
C TYR A 180 6.89 5.32 8.81
N SER A 181 8.19 5.69 8.64
CA SER A 181 9.23 5.32 9.59
C SER A 181 8.84 5.74 11.01
N GLY A 182 9.11 4.90 12.00
CA GLY A 182 8.79 5.17 13.40
C GLY A 182 9.35 6.46 13.98
N THR A 183 10.29 7.09 13.27
CA THR A 183 10.91 8.38 13.66
C THR A 183 10.09 9.61 13.27
N ALA A 184 9.03 9.49 12.48
CA ALA A 184 8.26 10.62 11.95
C ALA A 184 7.18 11.11 12.93
N LEU A 185 7.59 11.51 14.13
CA LEU A 185 6.70 11.85 15.25
C LEU A 185 5.72 12.98 14.93
N GLY A 186 6.13 13.99 14.15
CA GLY A 186 5.24 15.07 13.74
C GLY A 186 4.09 14.60 12.84
N LEU A 187 4.34 13.66 11.91
CA LEU A 187 3.29 13.07 11.10
C LEU A 187 2.36 12.20 11.96
N ALA A 188 2.92 11.43 12.87
CA ALA A 188 2.14 10.59 13.78
C ALA A 188 1.20 11.42 14.65
N ALA A 189 1.68 12.52 15.23
CA ALA A 189 0.87 13.41 16.07
C ALA A 189 -0.27 14.09 15.29
N ASP A 190 0.02 14.59 14.08
CA ASP A 190 -1.00 15.23 13.25
C ASP A 190 -2.05 14.20 12.76
N ALA A 191 -1.65 12.99 12.42
CA ALA A 191 -2.57 11.93 12.06
C ALA A 191 -3.43 11.47 13.26
N GLU A 192 -2.83 11.39 14.47
CA GLU A 192 -3.55 11.07 15.69
C GLU A 192 -4.63 12.11 16.00
N SER A 193 -4.32 13.39 15.89
CA SER A 193 -5.25 14.48 16.16
C SER A 193 -6.49 14.47 15.26
N ARG A 194 -6.40 13.77 14.12
CA ARG A 194 -7.49 13.58 13.16
C ARG A 194 -8.20 12.22 13.30
N GLY A 195 -7.75 11.36 14.20
CA GLY A 195 -8.35 10.05 14.44
C GLY A 195 -7.88 8.93 13.50
N PHE A 196 -6.81 9.12 12.75
CA PHE A 196 -6.24 8.05 11.92
C PHE A 196 -5.56 6.96 12.74
N HIS A 197 -5.68 5.72 12.30
CA HIS A 197 -4.71 4.69 12.64
C HIS A 197 -3.34 5.02 12.06
N ARG A 198 -2.27 4.62 12.74
CA ARG A 198 -0.91 4.99 12.40
C ARG A 198 0.00 3.78 12.49
N TRP A 199 0.75 3.47 11.43
CA TRP A 199 1.72 2.39 11.39
C TRP A 199 3.14 2.94 11.31
N GLY A 200 3.90 2.78 12.41
CA GLY A 200 5.32 3.11 12.50
C GLY A 200 6.16 1.85 12.31
N TYR A 201 7.03 1.82 11.29
CA TYR A 201 7.88 0.69 11.02
C TYR A 201 9.33 0.93 11.45
N TYR A 202 9.97 -0.17 11.89
CA TYR A 202 11.32 -0.19 12.42
C TYR A 202 12.14 -1.34 11.82
N TYR A 203 13.45 -1.13 11.76
CA TYR A 203 14.44 -2.15 11.40
C TYR A 203 15.33 -2.46 12.62
N GLN A 204 16.30 -3.36 12.45
CA GLN A 204 17.23 -3.72 13.51
C GLN A 204 17.96 -2.49 14.09
N GLY A 205 18.37 -1.55 13.23
CA GLY A 205 19.11 -0.36 13.65
C GLY A 205 18.35 0.56 14.62
N GLU A 206 17.02 0.73 14.42
CA GLU A 206 16.21 1.51 15.36
C GLU A 206 15.99 0.81 16.69
N TYR A 207 16.02 -0.53 16.71
CA TYR A 207 16.06 -1.29 17.96
C TYR A 207 17.39 -1.10 18.66
N ASP A 208 18.52 -1.33 17.98
CA ASP A 208 19.87 -1.26 18.55
C ASP A 208 20.22 0.13 19.10
N SER A 209 19.72 1.18 18.44
CA SER A 209 19.93 2.58 18.85
C SER A 209 18.97 3.07 19.94
N GLY A 210 17.95 2.27 20.34
CA GLY A 210 16.91 2.68 21.29
C GLY A 210 15.85 3.62 20.70
N VAL A 211 15.94 3.94 19.43
CA VAL A 211 14.96 4.81 18.73
C VAL A 211 13.56 4.20 18.77
N MET A 212 13.42 2.90 18.52
CA MET A 212 12.13 2.22 18.62
C MET A 212 11.50 2.40 20.01
N ALA A 213 12.27 2.20 21.07
CA ALA A 213 11.77 2.33 22.45
C ALA A 213 11.27 3.76 22.76
N SER A 214 11.95 4.77 22.23
CA SER A 214 11.61 6.17 22.49
C SER A 214 10.46 6.73 21.64
N THR A 215 10.12 6.07 20.53
CA THR A 215 9.15 6.60 19.54
C THR A 215 7.90 5.74 19.34
N GLN A 216 7.91 4.49 19.81
CA GLN A 216 6.81 3.53 19.58
C GLN A 216 5.44 4.00 20.12
N SER A 217 5.43 4.85 21.16
CA SER A 217 4.18 5.34 21.76
C SER A 217 3.34 6.19 20.80
N ALA A 218 3.97 6.83 19.81
CA ALA A 218 3.29 7.66 18.81
C ALA A 218 2.49 6.86 17.77
N TRP A 219 2.64 5.54 17.71
CA TRP A 219 2.05 4.69 16.68
C TRP A 219 1.04 3.71 17.27
N SER A 220 -0.12 3.54 16.61
CA SER A 220 -1.15 2.59 17.05
C SER A 220 -0.86 1.16 16.56
N ILE A 221 -0.13 1.01 15.47
CA ILE A 221 0.34 -0.26 14.90
C ILE A 221 1.85 -0.15 14.74
N LEU A 222 2.59 -1.20 15.08
CA LEU A 222 4.05 -1.24 14.95
C LEU A 222 4.48 -2.17 13.83
N GLY A 223 5.61 -1.88 13.20
CA GLY A 223 6.22 -2.73 12.20
C GLY A 223 7.63 -3.14 12.62
N MET A 224 7.99 -4.40 12.37
CA MET A 224 9.35 -4.90 12.55
C MET A 224 9.81 -5.65 11.30
N ALA A 225 11.04 -5.39 10.85
CA ALA A 225 11.63 -6.14 9.76
C ALA A 225 11.59 -7.65 10.05
N TYR A 226 11.11 -8.46 9.10
CA TYR A 226 10.95 -9.92 9.32
C TYR A 226 12.25 -10.60 9.76
N ASN A 227 13.40 -10.09 9.32
CA ASN A 227 14.73 -10.64 9.59
C ASN A 227 15.44 -9.98 10.80
N ALA A 228 14.79 -9.07 11.53
CA ALA A 228 15.34 -8.52 12.77
C ALA A 228 15.55 -9.62 13.81
N SER A 229 16.40 -9.38 14.78
CA SER A 229 16.76 -10.35 15.80
C SER A 229 15.58 -10.77 16.69
N ALA A 230 15.65 -11.94 17.32
CA ALA A 230 14.63 -12.37 18.28
C ALA A 230 14.44 -11.37 19.45
N PRO A 231 15.51 -10.76 20.03
CA PRO A 231 15.34 -9.71 21.03
C PRO A 231 14.58 -8.48 20.51
N ALA A 232 14.81 -8.04 19.27
CA ALA A 232 14.09 -6.90 18.67
C ALA A 232 12.60 -7.23 18.51
N TRP A 233 12.27 -8.44 18.06
CA TRP A 233 10.90 -8.92 17.96
C TRP A 233 10.23 -9.04 19.33
N ALA A 234 10.90 -9.61 20.33
CA ALA A 234 10.38 -9.68 21.70
C ALA A 234 10.09 -8.28 22.26
N ALA A 235 10.96 -7.31 21.99
CA ALA A 235 10.76 -5.93 22.43
C ALA A 235 9.53 -5.28 21.77
N VAL A 236 9.38 -5.37 20.44
CA VAL A 236 8.25 -4.77 19.75
C VAL A 236 6.92 -5.41 20.15
N MET A 237 6.90 -6.73 20.34
CA MET A 237 5.72 -7.46 20.83
C MET A 237 5.36 -7.07 22.27
N GLY A 238 6.36 -6.79 23.11
CA GLY A 238 6.19 -6.38 24.51
C GLY A 238 5.47 -5.04 24.71
N TYR A 239 5.30 -4.23 23.66
CA TYR A 239 4.52 -2.98 23.74
C TYR A 239 3.00 -3.18 23.72
N GLY A 240 2.51 -4.41 23.50
CA GLY A 240 1.08 -4.73 23.58
C GLY A 240 0.23 -4.11 22.46
N LYS A 241 0.83 -3.80 21.33
CA LYS A 241 0.16 -3.24 20.14
C LYS A 241 0.13 -4.28 19.01
N PRO A 242 -0.77 -4.14 18.02
CA PRO A 242 -0.66 -4.93 16.79
C PRO A 242 0.70 -4.73 16.12
N VAL A 243 1.36 -5.83 15.73
CA VAL A 243 2.68 -5.79 15.09
C VAL A 243 2.61 -6.42 13.70
N MET A 244 3.17 -5.73 12.71
CA MET A 244 3.28 -6.21 11.34
C MET A 244 4.72 -6.60 11.00
N GLY A 245 4.90 -7.77 10.40
CA GLY A 245 6.16 -8.15 9.75
C GLY A 245 6.31 -7.48 8.40
N HIS A 246 7.48 -6.88 8.12
CA HIS A 246 7.73 -6.21 6.85
C HIS A 246 9.17 -6.41 6.35
N ILE A 247 9.47 -6.25 5.09
CA ILE A 247 8.60 -6.47 3.93
C ILE A 247 8.83 -7.91 3.50
N VAL A 248 7.77 -8.67 3.32
CA VAL A 248 7.88 -10.10 2.98
C VAL A 248 7.56 -10.34 1.50
N ALA A 249 8.45 -11.08 0.82
CA ALA A 249 8.33 -11.40 -0.60
C ALA A 249 8.20 -12.91 -0.86
N THR A 250 8.50 -13.75 0.14
CA THR A 250 8.45 -15.21 0.02
C THR A 250 7.72 -15.87 1.19
N PRO A 251 7.17 -17.08 1.02
CA PRO A 251 6.54 -17.83 2.11
C PRO A 251 7.44 -18.04 3.32
N ALA A 252 8.72 -18.26 3.12
CA ALA A 252 9.69 -18.46 4.22
C ALA A 252 9.84 -17.18 5.07
N GLN A 253 9.87 -16.00 4.43
CA GLN A 253 9.91 -14.72 5.15
C GLN A 253 8.60 -14.46 5.92
N ALA A 254 7.45 -14.77 5.31
CA ALA A 254 6.15 -14.68 5.97
C ALA A 254 6.09 -15.61 7.20
N THR A 255 6.48 -16.87 7.06
CA THR A 255 6.56 -17.83 8.16
C THR A 255 7.48 -17.33 9.28
N THR A 256 8.62 -16.72 8.92
CA THR A 256 9.55 -16.15 9.91
C THR A 256 8.88 -15.05 10.73
N ALA A 257 8.19 -14.10 10.10
CA ALA A 257 7.50 -13.03 10.80
C ALA A 257 6.35 -13.56 11.69
N LEU A 258 5.52 -14.47 11.15
CA LEU A 258 4.39 -15.05 11.86
C LEU A 258 4.85 -15.89 13.07
N SER A 259 5.92 -16.68 12.95
CA SER A 259 6.49 -17.45 14.08
C SER A 259 7.03 -16.58 15.21
N ARG A 260 7.23 -15.28 14.96
CA ARG A 260 7.65 -14.27 15.95
C ARG A 260 6.47 -13.49 16.54
N GLY A 261 5.23 -13.83 16.17
CA GLY A 261 4.02 -13.24 16.70
C GLY A 261 3.45 -12.08 15.87
N ALA A 262 3.88 -11.90 14.62
CA ALA A 262 3.28 -10.87 13.77
C ALA A 262 1.77 -11.11 13.61
N HIS A 263 0.96 -10.04 13.81
CA HIS A 263 -0.49 -10.02 13.60
C HIS A 263 -0.83 -9.71 12.13
N GLY A 264 0.08 -9.09 11.39
CA GLY A 264 -0.11 -8.76 9.99
C GLY A 264 1.19 -8.76 9.22
N LEU A 265 1.07 -8.77 7.88
CA LEU A 265 2.23 -8.80 6.98
C LEU A 265 2.10 -7.72 5.91
N MET A 266 3.20 -6.97 5.70
CA MET A 266 3.38 -6.09 4.54
C MET A 266 4.01 -6.90 3.41
N VAL A 267 3.21 -7.25 2.39
CA VAL A 267 3.50 -8.31 1.42
C VAL A 267 3.84 -7.75 0.05
N SER A 268 5.05 -8.01 -0.44
CA SER A 268 5.45 -7.77 -1.83
C SER A 268 5.13 -8.99 -2.73
N GLY A 269 5.26 -10.22 -2.21
CA GLY A 269 5.03 -11.47 -2.94
C GLY A 269 3.59 -11.97 -2.80
N VAL A 270 2.62 -11.21 -3.29
CA VAL A 270 1.18 -11.46 -3.13
C VAL A 270 0.78 -12.86 -3.58
N LEU A 271 1.20 -13.28 -4.78
CA LEU A 271 0.82 -14.57 -5.37
C LEU A 271 1.24 -15.79 -4.56
N SER A 272 2.29 -15.68 -3.76
CA SER A 272 2.86 -16.81 -3.01
C SER A 272 2.54 -16.78 -1.50
N ILE A 273 2.04 -15.65 -0.98
CA ILE A 273 1.86 -15.45 0.46
C ILE A 273 0.38 -15.27 0.81
N ILE A 274 -0.35 -14.45 0.05
CA ILE A 274 -1.76 -14.19 0.34
C ILE A 274 -2.60 -15.36 -0.21
N PRO A 275 -3.47 -15.99 0.59
CA PRO A 275 -4.38 -17.00 0.09
C PRO A 275 -5.35 -16.40 -0.96
N PRO A 276 -5.52 -17.03 -2.13
CA PRO A 276 -6.45 -16.52 -3.13
C PRO A 276 -7.89 -16.62 -2.63
N LYS A 277 -8.66 -15.55 -2.76
CA LYS A 277 -10.09 -15.55 -2.42
C LYS A 277 -10.98 -16.06 -3.55
N LEU A 278 -10.53 -15.94 -4.79
CA LEU A 278 -11.23 -16.42 -5.98
C LEU A 278 -10.29 -17.28 -6.84
N PRO A 279 -10.82 -18.26 -7.60
CA PRO A 279 -10.01 -18.96 -8.58
C PRO A 279 -9.52 -17.95 -9.62
N TRP A 280 -8.24 -18.05 -9.98
CA TRP A 280 -7.66 -17.23 -11.03
C TRP A 280 -8.36 -17.55 -12.36
N PRO A 281 -8.75 -16.57 -13.18
CA PRO A 281 -9.34 -16.83 -14.49
C PRO A 281 -8.38 -17.66 -15.35
N SER A 282 -8.87 -18.81 -15.84
CA SER A 282 -8.10 -19.72 -16.71
C SER A 282 -7.93 -19.15 -18.12
#